data_1bb8c1c8fc63c5de6c443bb9ee0e7e62
#
_entry.id   1bb8c1c8fc63c5de6c443bb9ee0e7e62
#
_cell.length_a   1.000
_cell.length_b   1.000
_cell.length_c   1.000
_cell.angle_alpha   90.00
_cell.angle_beta   90.00
_cell.angle_gamma   90.00
#
_symmetry.space_group_name_H-M   'P 1'
#
loop_
_entity.id
_entity.type
_entity.pdbx_description
1 polymer ?
#
loop_
_entity_poly.entity_id
_entity_poly.type
_entity_poly.pdbx_seq_one_letter_code
_entity_poly.pdbx_strand_id
1 'polypeptide(L)'
;MAISNNNHHALLLVSPGMGHIIPALELAKRLVTHKIISKLTFFYGSIKTYTPSKAETQILQSAIKEKLFDLIQLPPIDLTNLLGPHASVQTKIATIMHETPLLFVSTISIMNLNPTMIITDFFFSQVIPLVQNLNLPIFAFAPTNAWLLALALYTPTLDKEIEGEYRNENKPISIPGCKPVNSHDLYDILSDRTHRFYHEFVGACEGAALADGIFVNTFHELEPKTLEALGSGHITKVPVYPVGPIVRERSRNGTDHEGKRSDVVEWLNKQEEESVVYVSFGSGYTMSCEEIKEMALGLELSGKNFIWSLRPSFTKAGTDNYITG
;
A
#
# COMPACT_ATOMS: atom_id res chain seq x y z
N MET A 1 -14.43 16.22 28.04
CA MET A 1 -13.24 15.52 28.56
C MET A 1 -12.04 16.32 28.18
N ALA A 2 -11.27 16.80 29.14
CA ALA A 2 -10.02 17.53 28.88
C ALA A 2 -9.04 16.56 28.22
N ILE A 3 -8.59 16.86 27.00
CA ILE A 3 -7.49 16.17 26.35
C ILE A 3 -6.27 16.51 27.19
N SER A 4 -5.81 15.55 28.00
CA SER A 4 -4.53 15.68 28.69
C SER A 4 -3.47 16.02 27.65
N ASN A 5 -2.49 16.85 28.00
CA ASN A 5 -1.30 17.16 27.20
C ASN A 5 -0.53 15.84 26.92
N ASN A 6 -1.05 15.02 26.03
CA ASN A 6 -0.46 13.74 25.69
C ASN A 6 0.67 13.99 24.69
N ASN A 7 1.88 13.92 25.18
CA ASN A 7 3.10 14.04 24.38
C ASN A 7 3.33 12.74 23.58
N HIS A 8 2.33 12.33 22.76
CA HIS A 8 2.42 11.11 21.97
C HIS A 8 3.33 11.32 20.76
N HIS A 9 4.38 10.50 20.67
CA HIS A 9 5.28 10.46 19.55
C HIS A 9 5.11 9.11 18.81
N ALA A 10 4.57 9.14 17.60
CA ALA A 10 4.40 7.97 16.76
C ALA A 10 5.58 7.80 15.78
N LEU A 11 6.08 6.58 15.65
CA LEU A 11 6.93 6.19 14.52
C LEU A 11 6.05 5.51 13.47
N LEU A 12 6.15 5.92 12.21
CA LEU A 12 5.39 5.34 11.11
C LEU A 12 6.35 4.79 10.05
N LEU A 13 6.39 3.47 9.89
CA LEU A 13 7.20 2.77 8.89
C LEU A 13 6.34 2.45 7.66
N VAL A 14 6.79 2.86 6.46
CA VAL A 14 5.99 2.78 5.25
C VAL A 14 6.72 2.07 4.11
N SER A 15 5.98 1.21 3.41
CA SER A 15 6.43 0.54 2.20
C SER A 15 6.62 1.51 1.04
N PRO A 16 7.60 1.30 0.16
CA PRO A 16 7.74 2.09 -1.06
C PRO A 16 6.55 1.87 -2.00
N GLY A 17 6.36 2.82 -2.90
CA GLY A 17 5.27 2.82 -3.88
C GLY A 17 4.11 3.74 -3.51
N MET A 18 3.54 4.36 -4.55
CA MET A 18 2.52 5.41 -4.39
C MET A 18 1.26 4.93 -3.68
N GLY A 19 0.90 3.65 -3.86
CA GLY A 19 -0.26 3.03 -3.19
C GLY A 19 -0.11 2.91 -1.67
N HIS A 20 1.11 2.96 -1.15
CA HIS A 20 1.42 2.90 0.29
C HIS A 20 1.78 4.29 0.82
N ILE A 21 2.67 5.02 0.14
CA ILE A 21 3.17 6.32 0.58
C ILE A 21 2.04 7.36 0.70
N ILE A 22 1.15 7.46 -0.30
CA ILE A 22 0.07 8.46 -0.28
C ILE A 22 -0.88 8.25 0.89
N PRO A 23 -1.51 7.06 1.07
CA PRO A 23 -2.41 6.85 2.20
C PRO A 23 -1.71 7.02 3.56
N ALA A 24 -0.45 6.59 3.67
CA ALA A 24 0.31 6.74 4.91
C ALA A 24 0.63 8.21 5.23
N LEU A 25 0.99 9.02 4.24
CA LEU A 25 1.18 10.47 4.41
C LEU A 25 -0.12 11.17 4.83
N GLU A 26 -1.24 10.83 4.20
CA GLU A 26 -2.54 11.40 4.55
C GLU A 26 -3.01 10.95 5.94
N LEU A 27 -2.74 9.69 6.34
CA LEU A 27 -2.95 9.22 7.70
C LEU A 27 -2.11 10.05 8.69
N ALA A 28 -0.81 10.21 8.42
CA ALA A 28 0.09 11.00 9.24
C ALA A 28 -0.39 12.44 9.41
N LYS A 29 -0.79 13.09 8.31
CA LYS A 29 -1.37 14.44 8.34
C LYS A 29 -2.60 14.52 9.21
N ARG A 30 -3.56 13.61 9.08
CA ARG A 30 -4.78 13.56 9.89
C ARG A 30 -4.45 13.39 11.38
N LEU A 31 -3.55 12.45 11.73
CA LEU A 31 -3.17 12.19 13.10
C LEU A 31 -2.57 13.44 13.78
N VAL A 32 -1.71 14.17 13.09
CA VAL A 32 -1.07 15.39 13.60
C VAL A 32 -2.04 16.58 13.61
N THR A 33 -2.77 16.80 12.51
CA THR A 33 -3.67 17.95 12.36
C THR A 33 -4.83 17.89 13.35
N HIS A 34 -5.37 16.70 13.58
CA HIS A 34 -6.43 16.49 14.60
C HIS A 34 -5.89 16.37 16.02
N LYS A 35 -4.59 16.60 16.22
CA LYS A 35 -3.92 16.53 17.54
C LYS A 35 -4.13 15.20 18.29
N ILE A 36 -4.28 14.11 17.55
CA ILE A 36 -4.33 12.75 18.10
C ILE A 36 -2.94 12.38 18.62
N ILE A 37 -1.90 12.78 17.89
CA ILE A 37 -0.50 12.68 18.27
C ILE A 37 0.16 14.07 18.20
N SER A 38 1.15 14.31 19.04
CA SER A 38 1.88 15.58 19.09
C SER A 38 3.11 15.60 18.19
N LYS A 39 3.68 14.43 17.94
CA LYS A 39 4.87 14.26 17.09
C LYS A 39 4.75 12.98 16.28
N LEU A 40 5.19 13.01 15.02
CA LEU A 40 5.30 11.85 14.15
C LEU A 40 6.65 11.87 13.45
N THR A 41 7.30 10.71 13.40
CA THR A 41 8.47 10.46 12.56
C THR A 41 8.10 9.41 11.51
N PHE A 42 8.12 9.82 10.26
CA PHE A 42 7.77 9.00 9.10
C PHE A 42 9.03 8.39 8.49
N PHE A 43 9.12 7.06 8.51
CA PHE A 43 10.23 6.32 7.92
C PHE A 43 9.79 5.70 6.60
N TYR A 44 10.60 5.85 5.57
CA TYR A 44 10.35 5.22 4.28
C TYR A 44 11.60 4.52 3.75
N GLY A 45 11.37 3.36 3.13
CA GLY A 45 12.44 2.57 2.52
C GLY A 45 12.98 3.23 1.26
N SER A 46 14.24 2.98 0.95
CA SER A 46 14.87 3.41 -0.30
C SER A 46 15.72 2.30 -0.90
N ILE A 47 15.92 2.38 -2.21
CA ILE A 47 16.70 1.41 -3.00
C ILE A 47 17.82 2.18 -3.69
N LYS A 48 19.06 1.68 -3.58
CA LYS A 48 20.26 2.37 -4.05
C LYS A 48 20.24 2.70 -5.55
N THR A 49 19.71 1.79 -6.35
CA THR A 49 19.65 1.94 -7.82
C THR A 49 18.33 2.52 -8.31
N TYR A 50 17.42 2.85 -7.37
CA TYR A 50 16.11 3.35 -7.69
C TYR A 50 16.06 4.87 -7.67
N THR A 51 15.62 5.44 -8.79
CA THR A 51 15.28 6.86 -8.86
C THR A 51 13.76 7.00 -8.65
N PRO A 52 13.31 7.64 -7.55
CA PRO A 52 11.88 7.88 -7.35
C PRO A 52 11.25 8.56 -8.55
N SER A 53 10.02 8.19 -8.88
CA SER A 53 9.30 8.87 -9.95
C SER A 53 9.16 10.37 -9.65
N LYS A 54 9.00 11.18 -10.68
CA LYS A 54 8.78 12.63 -10.51
C LYS A 54 7.61 12.90 -9.57
N ALA A 55 6.54 12.10 -9.67
CA ALA A 55 5.36 12.23 -8.82
C ALA A 55 5.66 11.88 -7.36
N GLU A 56 6.40 10.80 -7.09
CA GLU A 56 6.82 10.40 -5.74
C GLU A 56 7.72 11.47 -5.10
N THR A 57 8.72 11.94 -5.86
CA THR A 57 9.60 13.04 -5.41
C THR A 57 8.80 14.28 -5.04
N GLN A 58 7.83 14.69 -5.86
CA GLN A 58 6.98 15.86 -5.59
C GLN A 58 6.13 15.68 -4.33
N ILE A 59 5.58 14.49 -4.11
CA ILE A 59 4.75 14.20 -2.94
C ILE A 59 5.58 14.26 -1.65
N LEU A 60 6.74 13.60 -1.63
CA LEU A 60 7.64 13.65 -0.47
C LEU A 60 8.15 15.07 -0.22
N GLN A 61 8.53 15.82 -1.27
CA GLN A 61 8.94 17.22 -1.14
C GLN A 61 7.81 18.12 -0.61
N SER A 62 6.57 17.87 -1.03
CA SER A 62 5.41 18.60 -0.50
C SER A 62 5.24 18.33 0.99
N ALA A 63 5.33 17.05 1.41
CA ALA A 63 5.23 16.68 2.81
C ALA A 63 6.35 17.31 3.67
N ILE A 64 7.58 17.37 3.15
CA ILE A 64 8.71 18.05 3.81
C ILE A 64 8.43 19.56 3.97
N LYS A 65 7.87 20.21 2.95
CA LYS A 65 7.54 21.65 3.00
C LYS A 65 6.47 21.98 4.02
N GLU A 66 5.50 21.10 4.20
CA GLU A 66 4.42 21.27 5.18
C GLU A 66 4.91 21.23 6.64
N LYS A 67 6.07 20.61 6.91
CA LYS A 67 6.71 20.52 8.24
C LYS A 67 5.79 20.01 9.36
N LEU A 68 4.83 19.17 9.02
CA LEU A 68 3.89 18.60 10.00
C LEU A 68 4.53 17.47 10.81
N PHE A 69 5.53 16.79 10.23
CA PHE A 69 6.24 15.67 10.86
C PHE A 69 7.63 15.49 10.25
N ASP A 70 8.48 14.74 10.94
CA ASP A 70 9.83 14.43 10.49
C ASP A 70 9.78 13.31 9.42
N LEU A 71 10.41 13.48 8.27
CA LEU A 71 10.62 12.43 7.27
C LEU A 71 12.05 11.91 7.33
N ILE A 72 12.20 10.61 7.49
CA ILE A 72 13.49 9.92 7.57
C ILE A 72 13.54 8.84 6.49
N GLN A 73 14.48 8.99 5.58
CA GLN A 73 14.82 7.96 4.62
C GLN A 73 15.70 6.90 5.30
N LEU A 74 15.28 5.64 5.24
CA LEU A 74 16.12 4.53 5.71
C LEU A 74 17.35 4.34 4.80
N PRO A 75 18.42 3.72 5.30
CA PRO A 75 19.55 3.37 4.48
C PRO A 75 19.13 2.63 3.20
N PRO A 76 19.70 2.97 2.04
CA PRO A 76 19.26 2.38 0.79
C PRO A 76 19.66 0.91 0.65
N ILE A 77 18.70 0.07 0.23
CA ILE A 77 18.93 -1.35 -0.06
C ILE A 77 19.64 -1.47 -1.41
N ASP A 78 20.76 -2.17 -1.46
CA ASP A 78 21.48 -2.46 -2.69
C ASP A 78 20.98 -3.79 -3.32
N LEU A 79 19.89 -3.70 -4.06
CA LEU A 79 19.28 -4.88 -4.70
C LEU A 79 20.20 -5.53 -5.74
N THR A 80 21.09 -4.77 -6.39
CA THR A 80 22.01 -5.31 -7.40
C THR A 80 23.02 -6.25 -6.77
N ASN A 81 23.56 -5.88 -5.61
CA ASN A 81 24.48 -6.73 -4.88
C ASN A 81 23.80 -7.95 -4.26
N LEU A 82 22.54 -7.80 -3.81
CA LEU A 82 21.81 -8.89 -3.16
C LEU A 82 21.23 -9.92 -4.13
N LEU A 83 20.77 -9.48 -5.30
CA LEU A 83 19.95 -10.31 -6.20
C LEU A 83 20.54 -10.48 -7.60
N GLY A 84 21.53 -9.66 -7.98
CA GLY A 84 22.00 -9.58 -9.36
C GLY A 84 21.05 -8.81 -10.30
N PRO A 85 21.47 -8.62 -11.56
CA PRO A 85 20.81 -7.67 -12.48
C PRO A 85 19.47 -8.17 -13.07
N HIS A 86 19.19 -9.48 -13.01
CA HIS A 86 18.04 -10.10 -13.68
C HIS A 86 16.93 -10.57 -12.72
N ALA A 87 16.96 -10.13 -11.46
CA ALA A 87 15.94 -10.52 -10.50
C ALA A 87 14.55 -10.01 -10.92
N SER A 88 13.54 -10.88 -10.74
CA SER A 88 12.14 -10.53 -11.00
C SER A 88 11.66 -9.40 -10.09
N VAL A 89 10.59 -8.73 -10.48
CA VAL A 89 9.95 -7.68 -9.66
C VAL A 89 9.50 -8.27 -8.32
N GLN A 90 8.89 -9.45 -8.33
CA GLN A 90 8.44 -10.15 -7.13
C GLN A 90 9.61 -10.44 -6.17
N THR A 91 10.75 -10.89 -6.70
CA THR A 91 11.97 -11.13 -5.89
C THR A 91 12.51 -9.84 -5.28
N LYS A 92 12.49 -8.73 -6.04
CA LYS A 92 12.89 -7.41 -5.54
C LYS A 92 11.99 -6.95 -4.41
N ILE A 93 10.66 -7.06 -4.58
CA ILE A 93 9.68 -6.70 -3.55
C ILE A 93 9.87 -7.56 -2.29
N ALA A 94 10.01 -8.88 -2.45
CA ALA A 94 10.28 -9.78 -1.34
C ALA A 94 11.53 -9.38 -0.54
N THR A 95 12.60 -9.00 -1.24
CA THR A 95 13.83 -8.53 -0.59
C THR A 95 13.61 -7.22 0.18
N ILE A 96 12.84 -6.28 -0.37
CA ILE A 96 12.49 -5.04 0.31
C ILE A 96 11.65 -5.33 1.56
N MET A 97 10.68 -6.25 1.47
CA MET A 97 9.85 -6.66 2.61
C MET A 97 10.69 -7.27 3.74
N HIS A 98 11.73 -8.00 3.40
CA HIS A 98 12.64 -8.63 4.35
C HIS A 98 13.62 -7.63 4.99
N GLU A 99 14.32 -6.83 4.16
CA GLU A 99 15.42 -5.98 4.61
C GLU A 99 14.95 -4.71 5.34
N THR A 100 13.83 -4.12 4.93
CA THR A 100 13.38 -2.83 5.48
C THR A 100 13.05 -2.89 6.98
N PRO A 101 12.35 -3.91 7.52
CA PRO A 101 12.15 -4.08 8.95
C PRO A 101 13.46 -4.08 9.75
N LEU A 102 14.48 -4.77 9.27
CA LEU A 102 15.80 -4.86 9.91
C LEU A 102 16.52 -3.50 9.91
N LEU A 103 16.47 -2.79 8.78
CA LEU A 103 17.03 -1.44 8.67
C LEU A 103 16.30 -0.45 9.59
N PHE A 104 14.98 -0.56 9.71
CA PHE A 104 14.21 0.28 10.62
C PHE A 104 14.65 0.06 12.07
N VAL A 105 14.71 -1.19 12.53
CA VAL A 105 15.14 -1.53 13.90
C VAL A 105 16.55 -1.01 14.16
N SER A 106 17.50 -1.23 13.27
CA SER A 106 18.87 -0.73 13.41
C SER A 106 18.92 0.80 13.44
N THR A 107 18.10 1.47 12.62
CA THR A 107 18.05 2.93 12.55
C THR A 107 17.50 3.52 13.87
N ILE A 108 16.35 3.03 14.35
CA ILE A 108 15.75 3.58 15.59
C ILE A 108 16.62 3.30 16.83
N SER A 109 17.40 2.22 16.83
CA SER A 109 18.27 1.86 17.97
C SER A 109 19.41 2.86 18.20
N ILE A 110 19.87 3.56 17.15
CA ILE A 110 20.92 4.58 17.24
C ILE A 110 20.37 6.01 17.33
N MET A 111 19.06 6.17 17.13
CA MET A 111 18.39 7.47 17.23
C MET A 111 17.93 7.70 18.67
N ASN A 112 18.15 8.89 19.19
CA ASN A 112 17.64 9.28 20.51
C ASN A 112 16.15 9.69 20.39
N LEU A 113 15.27 8.71 20.10
CA LEU A 113 13.84 8.90 20.00
C LEU A 113 13.15 8.35 21.24
N ASN A 114 12.11 9.05 21.69
CA ASN A 114 11.24 8.60 22.78
C ASN A 114 9.83 8.34 22.21
N PRO A 115 9.62 7.29 21.42
CA PRO A 115 8.32 6.97 20.87
C PRO A 115 7.37 6.45 21.95
N THR A 116 6.09 6.68 21.73
CA THR A 116 5.00 6.15 22.57
C THR A 116 4.14 5.15 21.82
N MET A 117 4.34 5.00 20.52
CA MET A 117 3.67 4.01 19.67
C MET A 117 4.43 3.82 18.35
N ILE A 118 4.16 2.68 17.72
CA ILE A 118 4.66 2.37 16.38
C ILE A 118 3.46 2.07 15.49
N ILE A 119 3.48 2.60 14.27
CA ILE A 119 2.56 2.24 13.19
C ILE A 119 3.43 1.69 12.06
N THR A 120 3.09 0.53 11.52
CA THR A 120 3.80 -0.05 10.37
C THR A 120 2.86 -0.30 9.22
N ASP A 121 3.31 -0.05 8.00
CA ASP A 121 2.62 -0.55 6.82
C ASP A 121 2.45 -2.07 6.91
N PHE A 122 1.33 -2.59 6.41
CA PHE A 122 0.99 -4.01 6.47
C PHE A 122 2.10 -4.91 5.93
N PHE A 123 2.73 -4.55 4.81
CA PHE A 123 3.80 -5.35 4.22
C PHE A 123 5.09 -5.40 5.05
N PHE A 124 5.24 -4.48 5.99
CA PHE A 124 6.37 -4.46 6.92
C PHE A 124 5.99 -4.95 8.32
N SER A 125 4.83 -5.59 8.49
CA SER A 125 4.38 -6.09 9.80
C SER A 125 5.32 -7.14 10.41
N GLN A 126 6.24 -7.72 9.65
CA GLN A 126 7.34 -8.53 10.18
C GLN A 126 8.26 -7.75 11.15
N VAL A 127 8.19 -6.42 11.16
CA VAL A 127 8.88 -5.59 12.18
C VAL A 127 8.31 -5.78 13.58
N ILE A 128 7.03 -6.15 13.69
CA ILE A 128 6.32 -6.19 14.98
C ILE A 128 7.03 -7.10 16.00
N PRO A 129 7.32 -8.37 15.69
CA PRO A 129 8.07 -9.22 16.63
C PRO A 129 9.47 -8.67 16.97
N LEU A 130 10.09 -7.90 16.09
CA LEU A 130 11.44 -7.36 16.30
C LEU A 130 11.46 -6.16 17.27
N VAL A 131 10.33 -5.48 17.45
CA VAL A 131 10.22 -4.28 18.32
C VAL A 131 9.35 -4.50 19.56
N GLN A 132 8.85 -5.71 19.81
CA GLN A 132 8.05 -6.04 21.01
C GLN A 132 8.75 -5.72 22.33
N ASN A 133 10.07 -5.84 22.37
CA ASN A 133 10.90 -5.50 23.54
C ASN A 133 10.83 -4.01 23.94
N LEU A 134 10.35 -3.14 23.05
CA LEU A 134 10.15 -1.72 23.36
C LEU A 134 8.93 -1.48 24.26
N ASN A 135 8.04 -2.48 24.42
CA ASN A 135 6.82 -2.40 25.22
C ASN A 135 5.92 -1.20 24.84
N LEU A 136 5.81 -0.91 23.57
CA LEU A 136 4.98 0.15 23.00
C LEU A 136 3.76 -0.44 22.29
N PRO A 137 2.62 0.24 22.26
CA PRO A 137 1.52 -0.11 21.36
C PRO A 137 1.99 -0.10 19.90
N ILE A 138 1.69 -1.17 19.18
CA ILE A 138 2.08 -1.34 17.77
C ILE A 138 0.84 -1.60 16.92
N PHE A 139 0.65 -0.77 15.91
CA PHE A 139 -0.47 -0.87 14.97
C PHE A 139 0.03 -1.20 13.56
N ALA A 140 -0.70 -2.07 12.84
CA ALA A 140 -0.50 -2.23 11.41
C ALA A 140 -1.45 -1.29 10.65
N PHE A 141 -0.99 -0.75 9.53
CA PHE A 141 -1.80 0.05 8.61
C PHE A 141 -1.90 -0.67 7.26
N ALA A 142 -3.11 -1.05 6.88
CA ALA A 142 -3.44 -1.68 5.62
C ALA A 142 -4.06 -0.64 4.67
N PRO A 143 -3.30 -0.08 3.71
CA PRO A 143 -3.81 0.92 2.76
C PRO A 143 -4.66 0.28 1.65
N THR A 144 -5.52 -0.65 2.02
CA THR A 144 -6.35 -1.46 1.12
C THR A 144 -7.78 -1.58 1.64
N ASN A 145 -8.64 -2.27 0.90
CA ASN A 145 -10.00 -2.58 1.34
C ASN A 145 -10.03 -3.69 2.40
N ALA A 146 -11.17 -3.82 3.10
CA ALA A 146 -11.33 -4.82 4.15
C ALA A 146 -11.29 -6.25 3.62
N TRP A 147 -11.78 -6.50 2.39
CA TRP A 147 -11.80 -7.83 1.82
C TRP A 147 -10.38 -8.38 1.58
N LEU A 148 -9.48 -7.56 1.01
CA LEU A 148 -8.08 -7.97 0.82
C LEU A 148 -7.36 -8.14 2.15
N LEU A 149 -7.65 -7.31 3.15
CA LEU A 149 -7.13 -7.48 4.50
C LEU A 149 -7.63 -8.82 5.11
N ALA A 150 -8.90 -9.16 4.94
CA ALA A 150 -9.46 -10.41 5.43
C ALA A 150 -8.79 -11.62 4.78
N LEU A 151 -8.59 -11.59 3.46
CA LEU A 151 -7.83 -12.62 2.73
C LEU A 151 -6.39 -12.73 3.28
N ALA A 152 -5.70 -11.61 3.41
CA ALA A 152 -4.33 -11.59 3.91
C ALA A 152 -4.21 -12.20 5.30
N LEU A 153 -5.06 -11.77 6.25
CA LEU A 153 -5.04 -12.29 7.62
C LEU A 153 -5.47 -13.76 7.73
N TYR A 154 -6.28 -14.25 6.78
CA TYR A 154 -6.70 -15.65 6.73
C TYR A 154 -5.71 -16.54 5.95
N THR A 155 -4.79 -15.97 5.16
CA THR A 155 -3.80 -16.73 4.36
C THR A 155 -3.00 -17.73 5.19
N PRO A 156 -2.49 -17.44 6.41
CA PRO A 156 -1.79 -18.45 7.23
C PRO A 156 -2.66 -19.64 7.63
N THR A 157 -3.99 -19.48 7.65
CA THR A 157 -4.93 -20.57 7.88
C THR A 157 -5.14 -21.38 6.60
N LEU A 158 -5.36 -20.70 5.47
CA LEU A 158 -5.45 -21.34 4.16
C LEU A 158 -4.20 -22.14 3.83
N ASP A 159 -3.04 -21.67 4.24
CA ASP A 159 -1.74 -22.33 4.04
C ASP A 159 -1.67 -23.70 4.71
N LYS A 160 -2.41 -23.88 5.80
CA LYS A 160 -2.51 -25.15 6.54
C LYS A 160 -3.66 -26.05 6.04
N GLU A 161 -4.71 -25.44 5.48
CA GLU A 161 -5.92 -26.15 5.04
C GLU A 161 -5.81 -26.68 3.60
N ILE A 162 -5.02 -26.01 2.74
CA ILE A 162 -4.91 -26.31 1.33
C ILE A 162 -3.50 -26.83 1.02
N GLU A 163 -3.42 -28.07 0.55
CA GLU A 163 -2.18 -28.67 0.06
C GLU A 163 -1.90 -28.24 -1.39
N GLY A 164 -0.64 -27.89 -1.68
CA GLY A 164 -0.21 -27.45 -3.01
C GLY A 164 -0.60 -26.02 -3.35
N GLU A 165 -0.76 -25.71 -4.63
CA GLU A 165 -1.04 -24.36 -5.12
C GLU A 165 -2.53 -24.02 -5.06
N TYR A 166 -2.88 -22.84 -4.58
CA TYR A 166 -4.28 -22.37 -4.54
C TYR A 166 -4.96 -22.38 -5.92
N ARG A 167 -4.20 -22.17 -6.99
CA ARG A 167 -4.70 -22.22 -8.38
C ARG A 167 -5.25 -23.57 -8.79
N ASN A 168 -4.82 -24.63 -8.13
CA ASN A 168 -5.26 -26.01 -8.42
C ASN A 168 -6.56 -26.36 -7.71
N GLU A 169 -7.08 -25.47 -6.87
CA GLU A 169 -8.34 -25.68 -6.19
C GLU A 169 -9.52 -25.61 -7.19
N ASN A 170 -10.33 -26.67 -7.20
CA ASN A 170 -11.52 -26.77 -8.05
C ASN A 170 -12.73 -26.03 -7.45
N LYS A 171 -12.62 -25.53 -6.25
CA LYS A 171 -13.68 -24.81 -5.54
C LYS A 171 -13.23 -23.39 -5.21
N PRO A 172 -14.16 -22.44 -5.18
CA PRO A 172 -13.85 -21.11 -4.68
C PRO A 172 -13.25 -21.15 -3.28
N ILE A 173 -12.23 -20.35 -3.04
CA ILE A 173 -11.63 -20.17 -1.71
C ILE A 173 -12.57 -19.34 -0.87
N SER A 174 -12.91 -19.88 0.31
CA SER A 174 -13.84 -19.26 1.24
C SER A 174 -13.09 -18.68 2.43
N ILE A 175 -13.40 -17.42 2.73
CA ILE A 175 -12.94 -16.73 3.94
C ILE A 175 -14.16 -16.52 4.83
N PRO A 176 -14.12 -16.84 6.13
CA PRO A 176 -15.29 -16.74 7.01
C PRO A 176 -15.98 -15.38 6.93
N GLY A 177 -17.27 -15.37 6.60
CA GLY A 177 -18.09 -14.15 6.50
C GLY A 177 -17.81 -13.24 5.29
N CYS A 178 -16.87 -13.61 4.42
CA CYS A 178 -16.55 -12.88 3.22
C CYS A 178 -17.08 -13.55 1.95
N LYS A 179 -17.18 -12.78 0.87
CA LYS A 179 -17.54 -13.34 -0.46
C LYS A 179 -16.42 -14.29 -0.92
N PRO A 180 -16.74 -15.54 -1.30
CA PRO A 180 -15.74 -16.46 -1.86
C PRO A 180 -15.10 -15.91 -3.14
N VAL A 181 -13.87 -16.31 -3.41
CA VAL A 181 -13.10 -15.95 -4.59
C VAL A 181 -12.68 -17.19 -5.35
N ASN A 182 -12.78 -17.16 -6.69
CA ASN A 182 -12.26 -18.26 -7.49
C ASN A 182 -10.73 -18.29 -7.37
N SER A 183 -10.16 -19.48 -7.42
CA SER A 183 -8.71 -19.67 -7.32
C SER A 183 -7.91 -18.91 -8.38
N HIS A 184 -8.48 -18.71 -9.57
CA HIS A 184 -7.86 -17.96 -10.66
C HIS A 184 -7.96 -16.43 -10.52
N ASP A 185 -8.85 -15.94 -9.64
CA ASP A 185 -9.04 -14.52 -9.37
C ASP A 185 -8.25 -14.05 -8.13
N LEU A 186 -7.42 -14.92 -7.57
CA LEU A 186 -6.56 -14.57 -6.44
C LEU A 186 -5.48 -13.57 -6.86
N TYR A 187 -5.06 -12.79 -5.88
CA TYR A 187 -3.96 -11.84 -6.03
C TYR A 187 -2.65 -12.55 -6.41
N ASP A 188 -1.89 -11.97 -7.33
CA ASP A 188 -0.67 -12.58 -7.90
C ASP A 188 0.35 -13.09 -6.88
N ILE A 189 0.45 -12.44 -5.73
CA ILE A 189 1.34 -12.86 -4.64
C ILE A 189 1.00 -14.25 -4.11
N LEU A 190 -0.25 -14.69 -4.24
CA LEU A 190 -0.73 -16.01 -3.83
C LEU A 190 -0.64 -17.05 -4.95
N SER A 191 -0.10 -16.69 -6.11
CA SER A 191 -0.12 -17.55 -7.30
C SER A 191 0.97 -18.59 -7.34
N ASP A 192 2.02 -18.44 -6.53
CA ASP A 192 3.16 -19.36 -6.42
C ASP A 192 3.63 -19.41 -4.95
N ARG A 193 3.20 -20.44 -4.25
CA ARG A 193 3.52 -20.63 -2.82
C ARG A 193 4.97 -21.00 -2.58
N THR A 194 5.72 -21.40 -3.60
CA THR A 194 7.16 -21.71 -3.50
C THR A 194 8.02 -20.45 -3.62
N HIS A 195 7.47 -19.37 -4.15
CA HIS A 195 8.22 -18.15 -4.38
C HIS A 195 8.48 -17.40 -3.08
N ARG A 196 9.68 -16.80 -2.93
CA ARG A 196 10.06 -16.00 -1.75
C ARG A 196 9.05 -14.91 -1.43
N PHE A 197 8.45 -14.27 -2.43
CA PHE A 197 7.46 -13.22 -2.25
C PHE A 197 6.23 -13.69 -1.46
N TYR A 198 5.77 -14.94 -1.72
CA TYR A 198 4.71 -15.55 -0.94
C TYR A 198 5.09 -15.70 0.54
N HIS A 199 6.28 -16.22 0.82
CA HIS A 199 6.73 -16.42 2.21
C HIS A 199 6.89 -15.10 2.97
N GLU A 200 7.42 -14.06 2.33
CA GLU A 200 7.50 -12.73 2.95
C GLU A 200 6.10 -12.13 3.20
N PHE A 201 5.14 -12.39 2.30
CA PHE A 201 3.75 -11.97 2.50
C PHE A 201 3.08 -12.71 3.66
N VAL A 202 3.23 -14.03 3.75
CA VAL A 202 2.72 -14.81 4.89
C VAL A 202 3.34 -14.32 6.19
N GLY A 203 4.65 -14.07 6.21
CA GLY A 203 5.33 -13.48 7.37
C GLY A 203 4.77 -12.10 7.77
N ALA A 204 4.41 -11.26 6.79
CA ALA A 204 3.74 -10.00 7.08
C ALA A 204 2.33 -10.21 7.66
N CYS A 205 1.58 -11.19 7.16
CA CYS A 205 0.26 -11.54 7.70
C CYS A 205 0.36 -12.05 9.15
N GLU A 206 1.32 -12.92 9.43
CA GLU A 206 1.60 -13.42 10.78
C GLU A 206 2.07 -12.30 11.71
N GLY A 207 2.94 -11.41 11.23
CA GLY A 207 3.37 -10.23 11.97
C GLY A 207 2.20 -9.30 12.32
N ALA A 208 1.30 -9.03 11.37
CA ALA A 208 0.11 -8.21 11.60
C ALA A 208 -0.83 -8.81 12.65
N ALA A 209 -0.88 -10.14 12.76
CA ALA A 209 -1.65 -10.84 13.77
C ALA A 209 -1.09 -10.67 15.21
N LEU A 210 0.10 -10.09 15.36
CA LEU A 210 0.72 -9.74 16.65
C LEU A 210 0.56 -8.26 17.02
N ALA A 211 -0.10 -7.46 16.18
CA ALA A 211 -0.35 -6.05 16.45
C ALA A 211 -1.37 -5.85 17.56
N ASP A 212 -1.36 -4.68 18.20
CA ASP A 212 -2.40 -4.25 19.15
C ASP A 212 -3.67 -3.78 18.43
N GLY A 213 -3.57 -3.51 17.13
CA GLY A 213 -4.70 -3.16 16.27
C GLY A 213 -4.27 -2.97 14.81
N ILE A 214 -5.26 -3.03 13.91
CA ILE A 214 -5.03 -2.84 12.48
C ILE A 214 -5.93 -1.71 11.98
N PHE A 215 -5.33 -0.69 11.38
CA PHE A 215 -6.04 0.36 10.66
C PHE A 215 -6.22 -0.08 9.20
N VAL A 216 -7.45 -0.05 8.70
CA VAL A 216 -7.76 -0.40 7.31
C VAL A 216 -8.38 0.79 6.56
N ASN A 217 -7.92 1.04 5.33
CA ASN A 217 -8.36 2.18 4.54
C ASN A 217 -9.71 1.92 3.85
N THR A 218 -10.74 1.72 4.64
CA THR A 218 -12.12 1.57 4.22
C THR A 218 -13.07 2.20 5.24
N PHE A 219 -14.36 2.13 5.03
CA PHE A 219 -15.39 2.59 5.96
C PHE A 219 -16.57 1.62 5.99
N HIS A 220 -17.36 1.69 7.07
CA HIS A 220 -18.36 0.68 7.39
C HIS A 220 -19.43 0.53 6.31
N GLU A 221 -19.90 1.65 5.73
CA GLU A 221 -20.97 1.64 4.72
C GLU A 221 -20.53 1.02 3.40
N LEU A 222 -19.22 1.02 3.10
CA LEU A 222 -18.67 0.42 1.89
C LEU A 222 -18.55 -1.10 2.00
N GLU A 223 -18.08 -1.61 3.14
CA GLU A 223 -17.76 -3.04 3.33
C GLU A 223 -18.31 -3.59 4.65
N PRO A 224 -19.63 -3.41 4.95
CA PRO A 224 -20.18 -3.74 6.27
C PRO A 224 -20.00 -5.23 6.63
N LYS A 225 -20.27 -6.14 5.70
CA LYS A 225 -20.17 -7.59 5.92
C LYS A 225 -18.75 -8.05 6.21
N THR A 226 -17.78 -7.55 5.45
CA THR A 226 -16.38 -7.92 5.63
C THR A 226 -15.83 -7.34 6.93
N LEU A 227 -16.19 -6.12 7.29
CA LEU A 227 -15.81 -5.54 8.59
C LEU A 227 -16.45 -6.28 9.77
N GLU A 228 -17.69 -6.72 9.64
CA GLU A 228 -18.34 -7.60 10.62
C GLU A 228 -17.57 -8.93 10.74
N ALA A 229 -17.19 -9.55 9.62
CA ALA A 229 -16.41 -10.79 9.60
C ALA A 229 -15.04 -10.62 10.29
N LEU A 230 -14.33 -9.52 10.01
CA LEU A 230 -13.08 -9.19 10.70
C LEU A 230 -13.27 -8.99 12.20
N GLY A 231 -14.37 -8.37 12.61
CA GLY A 231 -14.73 -8.15 14.03
C GLY A 231 -15.22 -9.41 14.76
N SER A 232 -15.63 -10.47 14.04
CA SER A 232 -16.18 -11.70 14.62
C SER A 232 -15.14 -12.55 15.38
N GLY A 233 -13.84 -12.33 15.12
CA GLY A 233 -12.73 -13.10 15.67
C GLY A 233 -12.49 -14.46 14.99
N HIS A 234 -13.16 -14.77 13.89
CA HIS A 234 -12.89 -15.98 13.09
C HIS A 234 -11.69 -15.83 12.16
N ILE A 235 -11.41 -14.62 11.71
CA ILE A 235 -10.27 -14.31 10.81
C ILE A 235 -9.06 -13.88 11.64
N THR A 236 -9.26 -12.98 12.58
CA THR A 236 -8.23 -12.45 13.47
C THR A 236 -8.78 -12.15 14.84
N LYS A 237 -7.92 -12.17 15.86
CA LYS A 237 -8.26 -11.68 17.22
C LYS A 237 -7.83 -10.23 17.42
N VAL A 238 -7.06 -9.68 16.48
CA VAL A 238 -6.61 -8.28 16.54
C VAL A 238 -7.76 -7.35 16.19
N PRO A 239 -8.02 -6.29 16.95
CA PRO A 239 -9.03 -5.30 16.63
C PRO A 239 -8.73 -4.62 15.28
N VAL A 240 -9.74 -4.54 14.40
CA VAL A 240 -9.63 -3.88 13.10
C VAL A 240 -10.45 -2.60 13.11
N TYR A 241 -9.81 -1.49 12.75
CA TYR A 241 -10.40 -0.16 12.76
C TYR A 241 -10.49 0.40 11.34
N PRO A 242 -11.69 0.59 10.77
CA PRO A 242 -11.84 1.30 9.50
C PRO A 242 -11.55 2.79 9.72
N VAL A 243 -10.55 3.31 9.01
CA VAL A 243 -10.07 4.70 9.14
C VAL A 243 -10.23 5.51 7.85
N GLY A 244 -10.80 4.90 6.81
CA GLY A 244 -10.97 5.46 5.47
C GLY A 244 -12.25 6.30 5.29
N PRO A 245 -12.47 6.83 4.08
CA PRO A 245 -11.50 6.79 3.00
C PRO A 245 -10.33 7.75 3.25
N ILE A 246 -9.12 7.21 3.21
CA ILE A 246 -7.89 8.02 3.23
C ILE A 246 -7.46 8.21 1.79
N VAL A 247 -7.80 9.35 1.24
CA VAL A 247 -7.44 9.79 -0.10
C VAL A 247 -6.76 11.13 -0.02
N ARG A 248 -5.87 11.42 -0.97
CA ARG A 248 -5.21 12.72 -1.04
C ARG A 248 -6.27 13.80 -1.29
N GLU A 249 -6.32 14.80 -0.42
CA GLU A 249 -7.13 15.97 -0.67
C GLU A 249 -6.53 16.73 -1.86
N ARG A 250 -7.26 16.75 -2.96
CA ARG A 250 -6.97 17.61 -4.09
C ARG A 250 -7.76 18.92 -3.94
N SER A 251 -7.23 20.01 -4.49
CA SER A 251 -7.99 21.25 -4.62
C SER A 251 -9.36 20.93 -5.22
N ARG A 252 -10.44 21.31 -4.52
CA ARG A 252 -11.84 21.11 -4.95
C ARG A 252 -12.15 21.75 -6.31
N ASN A 253 -11.27 22.60 -6.82
CA ASN A 253 -11.47 23.37 -8.04
C ASN A 253 -10.88 22.72 -9.30
N GLY A 254 -10.34 21.49 -9.22
CA GLY A 254 -9.74 20.81 -10.40
C GLY A 254 -8.52 21.55 -10.96
N THR A 255 -7.93 22.44 -10.19
CA THR A 255 -6.72 23.18 -10.56
C THR A 255 -5.48 22.38 -10.18
N ASP A 256 -4.42 22.47 -10.98
CA ASP A 256 -3.09 21.96 -10.64
C ASP A 256 -2.45 22.79 -9.50
N HIS A 257 -1.23 22.46 -9.12
CA HIS A 257 -0.49 23.18 -8.07
C HIS A 257 -0.19 24.66 -8.43
N GLU A 258 -0.40 25.06 -9.69
CA GLU A 258 -0.21 26.42 -10.20
C GLU A 258 -1.55 27.17 -10.37
N GLY A 259 -2.69 26.55 -9.97
CA GLY A 259 -4.00 27.17 -10.06
C GLY A 259 -4.62 27.13 -11.47
N LYS A 260 -4.01 26.43 -12.43
CA LYS A 260 -4.57 26.24 -13.77
C LYS A 260 -5.54 25.05 -13.80
N ARG A 261 -6.67 25.22 -14.45
CA ARG A 261 -7.56 24.11 -14.77
C ARG A 261 -6.87 23.18 -15.76
N SER A 262 -6.97 21.88 -15.52
CA SER A 262 -6.48 20.88 -16.47
C SER A 262 -7.35 20.92 -17.74
N ASP A 263 -6.71 20.90 -18.92
CA ASP A 263 -7.39 20.81 -20.22
C ASP A 263 -8.34 19.60 -20.28
N VAL A 264 -8.00 18.52 -19.57
CA VAL A 264 -8.84 17.32 -19.43
C VAL A 264 -10.13 17.65 -18.69
N VAL A 265 -10.10 18.43 -17.62
CA VAL A 265 -11.30 18.83 -16.87
C VAL A 265 -12.14 19.77 -17.70
N GLU A 266 -11.54 20.69 -18.46
CA GLU A 266 -12.27 21.58 -19.37
C GLU A 266 -12.93 20.82 -20.50
N TRP A 267 -12.28 19.79 -21.03
CA TRP A 267 -12.86 18.92 -22.04
C TRP A 267 -14.01 18.10 -21.46
N LEU A 268 -13.85 17.50 -20.26
CA LEU A 268 -14.89 16.75 -19.57
C LEU A 268 -16.16 17.57 -19.33
N ASN A 269 -16.03 18.82 -18.89
CA ASN A 269 -17.16 19.71 -18.64
C ASN A 269 -18.01 20.03 -19.89
N LYS A 270 -17.50 19.71 -21.08
CA LYS A 270 -18.22 19.86 -22.36
C LYS A 270 -18.93 18.59 -22.83
N GLN A 271 -18.72 17.48 -22.11
CA GLN A 271 -19.33 16.20 -22.45
C GLN A 271 -20.70 16.06 -21.77
N GLU A 272 -21.54 15.22 -22.33
CA GLU A 272 -22.80 14.84 -21.70
C GLU A 272 -22.55 14.00 -20.45
N GLU A 273 -23.49 13.99 -19.52
CA GLU A 273 -23.41 13.14 -18.33
C GLU A 273 -23.36 11.66 -18.75
N GLU A 274 -22.52 10.87 -18.04
CA GLU A 274 -22.33 9.41 -18.28
C GLU A 274 -21.88 9.02 -19.70
N SER A 275 -21.27 9.95 -20.46
CA SER A 275 -20.89 9.74 -21.86
C SER A 275 -19.41 9.40 -22.08
N VAL A 276 -18.57 9.47 -21.03
CA VAL A 276 -17.13 9.30 -21.14
C VAL A 276 -16.63 8.07 -20.37
N VAL A 277 -15.87 7.22 -21.06
CA VAL A 277 -15.18 6.09 -20.43
C VAL A 277 -13.84 6.55 -19.86
N TYR A 278 -13.62 6.36 -18.57
CA TYR A 278 -12.31 6.57 -17.95
C TYR A 278 -11.53 5.26 -17.84
N VAL A 279 -10.34 5.22 -18.44
CA VAL A 279 -9.45 4.05 -18.44
C VAL A 279 -8.18 4.37 -17.68
N SER A 280 -7.90 3.58 -16.64
CA SER A 280 -6.67 3.69 -15.85
C SER A 280 -6.32 2.35 -15.21
N PHE A 281 -5.08 1.92 -15.40
CA PHE A 281 -4.52 0.69 -14.79
C PHE A 281 -3.65 0.98 -13.57
N GLY A 282 -3.84 2.17 -12.98
CA GLY A 282 -3.11 2.58 -11.78
C GLY A 282 -1.66 2.95 -12.03
N SER A 283 -0.88 2.99 -10.96
CA SER A 283 0.50 3.46 -10.98
C SER A 283 1.54 2.35 -11.14
N GLY A 284 1.19 1.10 -10.91
CA GLY A 284 2.13 -0.03 -10.90
C GLY A 284 2.17 -0.85 -12.19
N TYR A 285 1.16 -0.78 -13.04
CA TYR A 285 1.07 -1.59 -14.25
C TYR A 285 1.50 -0.80 -15.50
N THR A 286 2.30 -1.43 -16.36
CA THR A 286 2.66 -0.91 -17.68
C THR A 286 2.28 -1.93 -18.73
N MET A 287 1.42 -1.55 -19.65
CA MET A 287 0.96 -2.39 -20.74
C MET A 287 2.07 -2.61 -21.77
N SER A 288 2.09 -3.79 -22.38
CA SER A 288 2.87 -4.06 -23.59
C SER A 288 2.38 -3.25 -24.77
N CYS A 289 3.19 -3.13 -25.81
CA CYS A 289 2.77 -2.46 -27.04
C CYS A 289 1.56 -3.11 -27.68
N GLU A 290 1.45 -4.42 -27.59
CA GLU A 290 0.35 -5.22 -28.12
C GLU A 290 -0.95 -4.93 -27.35
N GLU A 291 -0.89 -4.96 -26.01
CA GLU A 291 -2.04 -4.63 -25.15
C GLU A 291 -2.52 -3.19 -25.36
N ILE A 292 -1.61 -2.24 -25.52
CA ILE A 292 -1.95 -0.84 -25.82
C ILE A 292 -2.69 -0.74 -27.15
N LYS A 293 -2.23 -1.44 -28.19
CA LYS A 293 -2.88 -1.43 -29.52
C LYS A 293 -4.28 -2.04 -29.46
N GLU A 294 -4.42 -3.20 -28.84
CA GLU A 294 -5.73 -3.87 -28.72
C GLU A 294 -6.72 -3.02 -27.92
N MET A 295 -6.28 -2.42 -26.82
CA MET A 295 -7.10 -1.52 -26.03
C MET A 295 -7.51 -0.27 -26.81
N ALA A 296 -6.56 0.36 -27.53
CA ALA A 296 -6.84 1.53 -28.35
C ALA A 296 -7.88 1.23 -29.43
N LEU A 297 -7.73 0.10 -30.15
CA LEU A 297 -8.69 -0.35 -31.15
C LEU A 297 -10.06 -0.62 -30.54
N GLY A 298 -10.11 -1.28 -29.39
CA GLY A 298 -11.37 -1.54 -28.68
C GLY A 298 -12.09 -0.25 -28.25
N LEU A 299 -11.34 0.73 -27.73
CA LEU A 299 -11.89 2.04 -27.34
C LEU A 299 -12.40 2.81 -28.57
N GLU A 300 -11.65 2.82 -29.68
CA GLU A 300 -12.07 3.46 -30.94
C GLU A 300 -13.33 2.80 -31.52
N LEU A 301 -13.34 1.47 -31.58
CA LEU A 301 -14.51 0.70 -32.09
C LEU A 301 -15.76 0.87 -31.21
N SER A 302 -15.58 1.18 -29.92
CA SER A 302 -16.73 1.45 -29.04
C SER A 302 -17.54 2.67 -29.44
N GLY A 303 -16.96 3.60 -30.21
CA GLY A 303 -17.55 4.88 -30.59
C GLY A 303 -17.85 5.80 -29.40
N LYS A 304 -17.31 5.52 -28.22
CA LYS A 304 -17.50 6.31 -27.00
C LYS A 304 -16.35 7.30 -26.81
N ASN A 305 -16.65 8.46 -26.25
CA ASN A 305 -15.61 9.35 -25.76
C ASN A 305 -14.87 8.67 -24.62
N PHE A 306 -13.55 8.82 -24.57
CA PHE A 306 -12.76 8.23 -23.48
C PHE A 306 -11.61 9.13 -23.05
N ILE A 307 -11.20 8.93 -21.81
CA ILE A 307 -9.96 9.45 -21.25
C ILE A 307 -9.14 8.24 -20.79
N TRP A 308 -7.93 8.14 -21.28
CA TRP A 308 -7.03 7.05 -20.93
C TRP A 308 -5.77 7.57 -20.27
N SER A 309 -5.57 7.20 -19.00
CA SER A 309 -4.30 7.41 -18.28
C SER A 309 -3.28 6.38 -18.76
N LEU A 310 -2.56 6.72 -19.83
CA LEU A 310 -1.61 5.83 -20.47
C LEU A 310 -0.18 6.11 -20.00
N ARG A 311 0.55 5.05 -19.66
CA ARG A 311 2.00 5.09 -19.47
C ARG A 311 2.71 4.63 -20.73
N PRO A 312 3.86 5.26 -21.10
CA PRO A 312 4.67 4.76 -22.19
C PRO A 312 5.08 3.31 -21.93
N SER A 313 4.91 2.45 -22.94
CA SER A 313 5.50 1.11 -22.88
C SER A 313 7.01 1.24 -22.95
N PHE A 314 7.72 0.59 -22.03
CA PHE A 314 9.17 0.56 -22.07
C PHE A 314 9.62 -0.36 -23.21
N THR A 315 10.24 0.20 -24.24
CA THR A 315 11.07 -0.56 -25.17
C THR A 315 12.28 -1.09 -24.39
N LYS A 316 12.75 -2.28 -24.71
CA LYS A 316 13.75 -3.16 -24.05
C LYS A 316 14.96 -2.56 -23.34
N ALA A 317 15.14 -1.24 -23.27
CA ALA A 317 16.31 -0.57 -22.69
C ALA A 317 16.12 -0.01 -21.27
N GLY A 318 14.96 -0.18 -20.64
CA GLY A 318 14.69 0.43 -19.32
C GLY A 318 13.83 -0.44 -18.44
N THR A 319 14.33 -1.62 -18.06
CA THR A 319 13.61 -2.60 -17.21
C THR A 319 13.59 -2.26 -15.72
N ASP A 320 14.14 -1.12 -15.30
CA ASP A 320 14.43 -0.87 -13.88
C ASP A 320 13.34 -0.10 -13.11
N ASN A 321 12.20 0.24 -13.73
CA ASN A 321 11.18 1.10 -13.10
C ASN A 321 9.91 0.37 -12.62
N TYR A 322 9.93 -0.94 -12.44
CA TYR A 322 8.73 -1.72 -12.04
C TYR A 322 8.32 -1.60 -10.56
N ILE A 323 9.15 -1.03 -9.71
CA ILE A 323 8.82 -0.87 -8.27
C ILE A 323 8.08 0.45 -8.02
N THR A 324 7.96 1.29 -9.04
CA THR A 324 7.40 2.63 -8.92
C THR A 324 6.56 2.98 -10.11
N GLY A 325 5.46 2.48 -10.12
CA GLY A 325 4.48 3.01 -10.98
C GLY A 325 3.93 4.35 -10.51
#